data_4d3d1c61705f317e70ddd011e8a9e0d0
#
_entry.id   4d3d1c61705f317e70ddd011e8a9e0d0
#
_cell.length_a   1.000
_cell.length_b   1.000
_cell.length_c   1.000
_cell.angle_alpha   90.00
_cell.angle_beta   90.00
_cell.angle_gamma   90.00
#
_symmetry.space_group_name_H-M   'P 1'
#
loop_
_entity.id
_entity.type
_entity.pdbx_description
1 polymer ?
#
loop_
_entity_poly.entity_id
_entity_poly.type
_entity_poly.pdbx_seq_one_letter_code
_entity_poly.pdbx_strand_id
1 'polypeptide(L)'
;ALGIKVKFVDSNDPQNFARAIDDKTRALFVETVSNPALEVVDLEKVAKVAHDHGLPLIVDATFSTPYLTKPLDFGADIVIHSLTKWMGGHGTGIGGVVVDSGRFNWAAGKHPLYDNPDNSYHGLRWGHDLPAPLAPLAFILRMRTVPLRNLGACIAPDNSWLFLQGIETLPLRMEKHCANSLAVAEHLEKHPDVEWVRYPGLKNDPYHELNQKYLHGKGGSMVVFGIKGGAAAGKKFIEALQLFSHLANVGDAKSLAIHPATTTHSQLNEEQQRGAGITPELIRLSVGLEDPADLLEDIDQALAAAK
;
A
#
# COMPACT_ATOMS: atom_id res chain seq x y z
N ALA A 1 10.05 13.79 11.48
CA ALA A 1 9.74 14.26 12.81
C ALA A 1 10.43 13.41 13.90
N LEU A 2 10.52 12.09 13.76
CA LEU A 2 11.16 11.20 14.77
C LEU A 2 12.67 10.98 14.55
N GLY A 3 13.33 11.82 13.76
CA GLY A 3 14.76 11.70 13.47
C GLY A 3 15.14 10.59 12.47
N ILE A 4 14.16 9.91 11.90
CA ILE A 4 14.37 8.89 10.87
C ILE A 4 14.63 9.58 9.53
N LYS A 5 15.71 9.20 8.86
CA LYS A 5 16.00 9.63 7.48
C LYS A 5 15.54 8.55 6.52
N VAL A 6 14.88 8.97 5.44
CA VAL A 6 14.41 8.09 4.37
C VAL A 6 15.20 8.41 3.10
N LYS A 7 15.65 7.36 2.41
CA LYS A 7 16.18 7.42 1.05
C LYS A 7 15.18 6.74 0.13
N PHE A 8 14.59 7.50 -0.78
CA PHE A 8 13.73 6.95 -1.82
C PHE A 8 14.58 6.39 -2.95
N VAL A 9 14.20 5.22 -3.43
CA VAL A 9 14.86 4.54 -4.55
C VAL A 9 13.80 4.04 -5.53
N ASP A 10 14.18 3.95 -6.81
CA ASP A 10 13.34 3.29 -7.81
C ASP A 10 13.31 1.78 -7.53
N SER A 11 12.13 1.27 -7.24
CA SER A 11 11.90 -0.13 -6.85
C SER A 11 11.91 -1.12 -8.02
N ASN A 12 11.91 -0.64 -9.26
CA ASN A 12 11.93 -1.48 -10.46
C ASN A 12 13.26 -2.27 -10.61
N ASP A 13 14.37 -1.72 -10.08
CA ASP A 13 15.61 -2.46 -9.96
C ASP A 13 15.96 -2.69 -8.48
N PRO A 14 15.85 -3.91 -7.96
CA PRO A 14 16.21 -4.24 -6.57
C PRO A 14 17.64 -3.84 -6.18
N GLN A 15 18.57 -3.72 -7.15
CA GLN A 15 19.94 -3.27 -6.89
C GLN A 15 20.00 -1.79 -6.48
N ASN A 16 18.98 -1.00 -6.77
CA ASN A 16 18.89 0.38 -6.27
C ASN A 16 18.85 0.41 -4.73
N PHE A 17 18.16 -0.54 -4.11
CA PHE A 17 18.19 -0.68 -2.65
C PHE A 17 19.59 -0.98 -2.16
N ALA A 18 20.30 -1.96 -2.76
CA ALA A 18 21.68 -2.30 -2.37
C ALA A 18 22.61 -1.08 -2.46
N ARG A 19 22.52 -0.30 -3.54
CA ARG A 19 23.31 0.93 -3.74
C ARG A 19 23.01 2.02 -2.71
N ALA A 20 21.81 2.07 -2.16
CA ALA A 20 21.38 3.08 -1.20
C ALA A 20 21.71 2.71 0.27
N ILE A 21 22.02 1.44 0.56
CA ILE A 21 22.33 0.97 1.90
C ILE A 21 23.64 1.57 2.40
N ASP A 22 23.65 1.99 3.67
CA ASP A 22 24.82 2.45 4.41
C ASP A 22 24.82 1.92 5.86
N ASP A 23 25.84 2.27 6.65
CA ASP A 23 25.99 1.84 8.04
C ASP A 23 24.85 2.29 8.96
N LYS A 24 24.08 3.31 8.56
CA LYS A 24 22.94 3.85 9.30
C LYS A 24 21.62 3.24 8.85
N THR A 25 21.59 2.49 7.77
CA THR A 25 20.37 1.81 7.30
C THR A 25 19.92 0.77 8.32
N ARG A 26 18.62 0.73 8.61
CA ARG A 26 18.03 -0.16 9.62
C ARG A 26 16.95 -1.08 9.08
N ALA A 27 16.37 -0.75 7.95
CA ALA A 27 15.36 -1.58 7.29
C ALA A 27 15.23 -1.17 5.82
N LEU A 28 14.73 -2.07 5.01
CA LEU A 28 14.11 -1.75 3.73
C LEU A 28 12.59 -1.71 3.92
N PHE A 29 11.93 -0.77 3.27
CA PHE A 29 10.49 -0.60 3.32
C PHE A 29 9.94 -0.52 1.89
N VAL A 30 8.92 -1.32 1.59
CA VAL A 30 8.22 -1.30 0.31
C VAL A 30 6.71 -1.45 0.51
N GLU A 31 5.94 -1.03 -0.49
CA GLU A 31 4.52 -1.39 -0.63
C GLU A 31 4.40 -2.57 -1.60
N THR A 32 3.44 -3.47 -1.39
CA THR A 32 3.16 -4.56 -2.35
C THR A 32 2.74 -4.01 -3.71
N VAL A 33 1.91 -2.97 -3.69
CA VAL A 33 1.46 -2.18 -4.84
C VAL A 33 1.55 -0.71 -4.44
N SER A 34 2.30 0.08 -5.20
CA SER A 34 2.56 1.48 -4.86
C SER A 34 1.34 2.38 -5.12
N ASN A 35 1.28 3.51 -4.41
CA ASN A 35 0.24 4.52 -4.55
C ASN A 35 0.85 5.88 -4.91
N PRO A 36 0.49 6.50 -6.03
CA PRO A 36 -0.58 6.14 -6.97
C PRO A 36 -0.14 5.33 -8.21
N ALA A 37 1.17 5.09 -8.39
CA ALA A 37 1.72 4.57 -9.64
C ALA A 37 1.31 3.11 -9.96
N LEU A 38 0.80 2.35 -8.98
CA LEU A 38 0.40 0.94 -9.06
C LEU A 38 1.53 0.00 -9.53
N GLU A 39 2.77 0.35 -9.19
CA GLU A 39 3.92 -0.53 -9.39
C GLU A 39 3.86 -1.71 -8.46
N VAL A 40 4.09 -2.90 -8.97
CA VAL A 40 4.18 -4.14 -8.15
C VAL A 40 5.65 -4.46 -7.91
N VAL A 41 6.03 -4.55 -6.63
CA VAL A 41 7.42 -4.80 -6.24
C VAL A 41 7.75 -6.29 -6.29
N ASP A 42 8.95 -6.64 -6.79
CA ASP A 42 9.48 -8.01 -6.71
C ASP A 42 9.96 -8.31 -5.28
N LEU A 43 9.03 -8.78 -4.44
CA LEU A 43 9.24 -8.99 -3.01
C LEU A 43 10.43 -9.89 -2.70
N GLU A 44 10.59 -11.02 -3.41
CA GLU A 44 11.66 -11.97 -3.16
C GLU A 44 13.04 -11.37 -3.46
N LYS A 45 13.16 -10.59 -4.54
CA LYS A 45 14.45 -9.95 -4.86
C LYS A 45 14.81 -8.86 -3.86
N VAL A 46 13.82 -8.05 -3.41
CA VAL A 46 14.07 -7.03 -2.40
C VAL A 46 14.37 -7.67 -1.04
N ALA A 47 13.66 -8.74 -0.65
CA ALA A 47 13.94 -9.51 0.56
C ALA A 47 15.38 -10.05 0.56
N LYS A 48 15.82 -10.60 -0.58
CA LYS A 48 17.19 -11.08 -0.72
C LYS A 48 18.21 -9.95 -0.49
N VAL A 49 17.99 -8.78 -1.10
CA VAL A 49 18.86 -7.60 -0.88
C VAL A 49 18.89 -7.22 0.60
N ALA A 50 17.74 -7.16 1.26
CA ALA A 50 17.66 -6.82 2.69
C ALA A 50 18.46 -7.81 3.53
N HIS A 51 18.24 -9.10 3.34
CA HIS A 51 18.86 -10.16 4.12
C HIS A 51 20.37 -10.31 3.85
N ASP A 52 20.83 -10.15 2.61
CA ASP A 52 22.25 -10.13 2.26
C ASP A 52 23.01 -9.01 3.01
N HIS A 53 22.30 -7.94 3.40
CA HIS A 53 22.86 -6.84 4.18
C HIS A 53 22.51 -6.90 5.68
N GLY A 54 21.86 -7.98 6.15
CA GLY A 54 21.44 -8.14 7.55
C GLY A 54 20.38 -7.13 8.00
N LEU A 55 19.51 -6.72 7.10
CA LEU A 55 18.41 -5.79 7.34
C LEU A 55 17.07 -6.50 7.22
N PRO A 56 16.05 -6.12 8.01
CA PRO A 56 14.70 -6.62 7.82
C PRO A 56 14.04 -5.96 6.61
N LEU A 57 13.19 -6.73 5.91
CA LEU A 57 12.25 -6.19 4.94
C LEU A 57 10.89 -5.96 5.61
N ILE A 58 10.43 -4.72 5.59
CA ILE A 58 9.11 -4.29 6.04
C ILE A 58 8.24 -4.06 4.81
N VAL A 59 7.07 -4.68 4.76
CA VAL A 59 6.16 -4.57 3.61
C VAL A 59 4.81 -4.01 4.06
N ASP A 60 4.41 -2.89 3.50
CA ASP A 60 3.02 -2.45 3.59
C ASP A 60 2.19 -3.19 2.53
N ALA A 61 1.32 -4.06 3.01
CA ALA A 61 0.46 -4.89 2.16
C ALA A 61 -1.00 -4.42 2.20
N THR A 62 -1.22 -3.13 2.48
CA THR A 62 -2.57 -2.56 2.58
C THR A 62 -3.37 -2.73 1.30
N PHE A 63 -2.77 -2.49 0.12
CA PHE A 63 -3.48 -2.57 -1.17
C PHE A 63 -3.79 -4.00 -1.59
N SER A 64 -2.87 -4.93 -1.34
CA SER A 64 -3.07 -6.33 -1.68
C SER A 64 -3.95 -7.07 -0.68
N THR A 65 -4.03 -6.59 0.56
CA THR A 65 -4.64 -7.31 1.68
C THR A 65 -4.02 -8.70 1.89
N PRO A 66 -4.24 -9.40 3.00
CA PRO A 66 -3.76 -10.76 3.17
C PRO A 66 -4.47 -11.77 2.24
N TYR A 67 -5.52 -11.34 1.53
CA TYR A 67 -6.23 -12.18 0.56
C TYR A 67 -5.46 -12.32 -0.74
N LEU A 68 -4.92 -11.24 -1.30
CA LEU A 68 -4.18 -11.29 -2.57
C LEU A 68 -2.70 -11.64 -2.39
N THR A 69 -2.09 -11.23 -1.26
CA THR A 69 -0.65 -11.45 -1.03
C THR A 69 -0.37 -11.71 0.43
N LYS A 70 0.47 -12.69 0.69
CA LYS A 70 1.06 -12.94 2.01
C LYS A 70 2.56 -12.68 1.95
N PRO A 71 3.03 -11.43 2.16
CA PRO A 71 4.44 -11.09 1.94
C PRO A 71 5.44 -11.89 2.77
N LEU A 72 5.02 -12.43 3.92
CA LEU A 72 5.86 -13.31 4.73
C LEU A 72 6.29 -14.58 3.97
N ASP A 73 5.48 -15.06 3.03
CA ASP A 73 5.79 -16.23 2.21
C ASP A 73 6.87 -15.91 1.16
N PHE A 74 7.08 -14.61 0.89
CA PHE A 74 8.05 -14.08 -0.08
C PHE A 74 9.25 -13.39 0.58
N GLY A 75 9.49 -13.65 1.87
CA GLY A 75 10.67 -13.19 2.57
C GLY A 75 10.53 -11.87 3.33
N ALA A 76 9.34 -11.28 3.42
CA ALA A 76 9.12 -10.16 4.32
C ALA A 76 9.32 -10.61 5.78
N ASP A 77 9.91 -9.74 6.60
CA ASP A 77 10.08 -9.97 8.02
C ASP A 77 8.94 -9.37 8.82
N ILE A 78 8.46 -8.21 8.39
CA ILE A 78 7.37 -7.49 9.01
C ILE A 78 6.37 -7.08 7.94
N VAL A 79 5.09 -7.29 8.19
CA VAL A 79 3.99 -6.86 7.32
C VAL A 79 3.10 -5.88 8.06
N ILE A 80 2.72 -4.81 7.36
CA ILE A 80 1.83 -3.78 7.88
C ILE A 80 0.56 -3.76 7.02
N HIS A 81 -0.59 -3.60 7.68
CA HIS A 81 -1.84 -3.29 7.01
C HIS A 81 -2.55 -2.12 7.70
N SER A 82 -2.98 -1.16 6.93
CA SER A 82 -4.00 -0.22 7.38
C SER A 82 -5.36 -0.93 7.38
N LEU A 83 -5.88 -1.24 8.56
CA LEU A 83 -7.23 -1.80 8.72
C LEU A 83 -8.31 -0.83 8.24
N THR A 84 -7.99 0.47 8.24
CA THR A 84 -8.82 1.58 7.75
C THR A 84 -9.32 1.35 6.30
N LYS A 85 -8.53 0.62 5.49
CA LYS A 85 -8.75 0.41 4.05
C LYS A 85 -9.57 -0.87 3.79
N TRP A 86 -9.21 -1.69 2.84
CA TRP A 86 -9.97 -2.89 2.42
C TRP A 86 -10.30 -3.87 3.54
N MET A 87 -9.45 -4.01 4.57
CA MET A 87 -9.73 -4.95 5.66
C MET A 87 -10.98 -4.52 6.44
N GLY A 88 -11.12 -3.24 6.78
CA GLY A 88 -12.36 -2.68 7.31
C GLY A 88 -13.43 -2.52 6.22
N GLY A 89 -13.05 -1.95 5.09
CA GLY A 89 -13.80 -1.91 3.84
C GLY A 89 -15.00 -0.95 3.79
N HIS A 90 -15.18 -0.08 4.78
CA HIS A 90 -16.38 0.79 4.87
C HIS A 90 -16.06 2.23 5.26
N GLY A 91 -14.78 2.58 5.42
CA GLY A 91 -14.38 3.95 5.81
C GLY A 91 -14.86 4.37 7.21
N THR A 92 -15.24 3.43 8.08
CA THR A 92 -15.92 3.70 9.35
C THR A 92 -15.01 3.76 10.56
N GLY A 93 -13.73 3.44 10.41
CA GLY A 93 -12.79 3.42 11.53
C GLY A 93 -11.35 3.60 11.07
N ILE A 94 -10.48 3.99 12.00
CA ILE A 94 -9.04 4.08 11.79
C ILE A 94 -8.35 3.01 12.64
N GLY A 95 -7.48 2.22 12.00
CA GLY A 95 -6.72 1.19 12.69
C GLY A 95 -5.61 0.62 11.82
N GLY A 96 -4.72 -0.13 12.45
CA GLY A 96 -3.62 -0.81 11.78
C GLY A 96 -3.26 -2.10 12.47
N VAL A 97 -2.60 -2.98 11.74
CA VAL A 97 -2.03 -4.21 12.27
C VAL A 97 -0.62 -4.39 11.76
N VAL A 98 0.26 -4.86 12.64
CA VAL A 98 1.63 -5.24 12.32
C VAL A 98 1.78 -6.72 12.59
N VAL A 99 2.29 -7.45 11.62
CA VAL A 99 2.55 -8.89 11.69
C VAL A 99 4.04 -9.13 11.60
N ASP A 100 4.60 -9.79 12.58
CA ASP A 100 6.01 -10.17 12.65
C ASP A 100 6.17 -11.63 12.24
N SER A 101 7.13 -11.91 11.36
CA SER A 101 7.45 -13.29 10.97
C SER A 101 8.08 -14.11 12.09
N GLY A 102 8.67 -13.45 13.07
CA GLY A 102 9.49 -14.08 14.10
C GLY A 102 10.80 -14.71 13.59
N ARG A 103 11.18 -14.45 12.34
CA ARG A 103 12.35 -15.10 11.70
C ARG A 103 13.59 -14.22 11.66
N PHE A 104 13.44 -12.89 11.74
CA PHE A 104 14.56 -11.98 11.64
C PHE A 104 15.45 -12.04 12.89
N ASN A 105 16.76 -12.09 12.67
CA ASN A 105 17.74 -12.11 13.76
C ASN A 105 18.03 -10.71 14.30
N TRP A 106 17.29 -10.28 15.31
CA TRP A 106 17.47 -9.00 15.98
C TRP A 106 18.77 -8.87 16.79
N ALA A 107 19.48 -9.98 17.01
CA ALA A 107 20.76 -10.02 17.73
C ALA A 107 21.99 -9.86 16.82
N ALA A 108 21.81 -9.48 15.55
CA ALA A 108 22.90 -9.41 14.57
C ALA A 108 23.82 -8.18 14.72
N GLY A 109 23.63 -7.33 15.72
CA GLY A 109 24.50 -6.17 15.98
C GLY A 109 24.23 -4.93 15.12
N LYS A 110 23.19 -4.94 14.29
CA LYS A 110 22.83 -3.82 13.41
C LYS A 110 21.70 -2.95 13.93
N HIS A 111 21.06 -3.37 14.99
CA HIS A 111 19.85 -2.72 15.51
C HIS A 111 20.05 -2.29 16.97
N PRO A 112 20.62 -1.09 17.23
CA PRO A 112 20.95 -0.62 18.59
C PRO A 112 19.78 -0.69 19.58
N LEU A 113 18.53 -0.56 19.10
CA LEU A 113 17.35 -0.69 19.95
C LEU A 113 17.09 -2.12 20.46
N TYR A 114 17.74 -3.12 19.88
CA TYR A 114 17.66 -4.53 20.24
C TYR A 114 18.97 -5.06 20.82
N ASP A 115 20.10 -4.44 20.47
CA ASP A 115 21.44 -4.84 20.88
C ASP A 115 21.86 -4.19 22.21
N ASN A 116 21.43 -2.93 22.45
CA ASN A 116 21.84 -2.17 23.63
C ASN A 116 20.89 -2.41 24.79
N PRO A 117 21.38 -2.29 26.05
CA PRO A 117 20.54 -2.35 27.26
C PRO A 117 19.44 -1.30 27.22
N ASP A 118 18.20 -1.70 27.47
CA ASP A 118 17.05 -0.80 27.61
C ASP A 118 16.86 -0.43 29.09
N ASN A 119 17.22 0.79 29.44
CA ASN A 119 17.11 1.26 30.83
C ASN A 119 15.68 1.30 31.36
N SER A 120 14.67 1.39 30.48
CA SER A 120 13.25 1.35 30.86
C SER A 120 12.79 -0.06 31.24
N TYR A 121 13.61 -1.08 30.93
CA TYR A 121 13.37 -2.50 31.23
C TYR A 121 14.57 -3.14 31.95
N HIS A 122 15.14 -2.46 32.95
CA HIS A 122 16.23 -2.97 33.79
C HIS A 122 17.46 -3.43 33.02
N GLY A 123 17.75 -2.79 31.90
CA GLY A 123 18.91 -3.13 31.08
C GLY A 123 18.72 -4.31 30.13
N LEU A 124 17.49 -4.79 29.93
CA LEU A 124 17.17 -5.87 28.98
C LEU A 124 17.63 -5.49 27.55
N ARG A 125 18.37 -6.38 26.91
CA ARG A 125 18.69 -6.32 25.48
C ARG A 125 17.68 -7.19 24.74
N TRP A 126 16.73 -6.56 24.08
CA TRP A 126 15.59 -7.23 23.46
C TRP A 126 15.94 -8.32 22.47
N GLY A 127 17.08 -8.16 21.73
CA GLY A 127 17.56 -9.17 20.79
C GLY A 127 18.33 -10.33 21.43
N HIS A 128 18.76 -10.22 22.70
CA HIS A 128 19.72 -11.16 23.28
C HIS A 128 19.21 -11.86 24.56
N ASP A 129 18.47 -11.13 25.40
CA ASP A 129 18.22 -11.58 26.77
C ASP A 129 16.82 -12.20 26.97
N LEU A 130 15.99 -12.23 25.91
CA LEU A 130 14.71 -12.90 25.98
C LEU A 130 14.88 -14.43 26.07
N PRO A 131 14.08 -15.11 26.92
CA PRO A 131 14.10 -16.57 26.98
C PRO A 131 13.70 -17.18 25.63
N ALA A 132 14.20 -18.38 25.34
CA ALA A 132 14.06 -19.03 24.05
C ALA A 132 12.64 -19.03 23.44
N PRO A 133 11.54 -19.25 24.19
CA PRO A 133 10.19 -19.17 23.61
C PRO A 133 9.77 -17.78 23.16
N LEU A 134 10.37 -16.71 23.72
CA LEU A 134 10.06 -15.32 23.43
C LEU A 134 11.04 -14.64 22.48
N ALA A 135 12.22 -15.22 22.27
CA ALA A 135 13.26 -14.65 21.41
C ALA A 135 12.77 -14.32 19.99
N PRO A 136 11.97 -15.18 19.31
CA PRO A 136 11.39 -14.86 17.99
C PRO A 136 10.43 -13.68 18.02
N LEU A 137 9.90 -13.30 19.19
CA LEU A 137 8.93 -12.22 19.37
C LEU A 137 9.58 -10.89 19.77
N ALA A 138 10.90 -10.77 19.71
CA ALA A 138 11.65 -9.61 20.20
C ALA A 138 11.11 -8.28 19.64
N PHE A 139 10.79 -8.23 18.33
CA PHE A 139 10.25 -7.04 17.69
C PHE A 139 8.88 -6.66 18.28
N ILE A 140 7.93 -7.58 18.28
CA ILE A 140 6.56 -7.32 18.76
C ILE A 140 6.54 -7.03 20.24
N LEU A 141 7.31 -7.74 21.05
CA LEU A 141 7.38 -7.50 22.50
C LEU A 141 7.89 -6.08 22.78
N ARG A 142 9.02 -5.70 22.15
CA ARG A 142 9.54 -4.35 22.31
C ARG A 142 8.57 -3.28 21.80
N MET A 143 7.96 -3.51 20.63
CA MET A 143 6.99 -2.59 20.04
C MET A 143 5.82 -2.32 20.99
N ARG A 144 5.28 -3.35 21.63
CA ARG A 144 4.15 -3.24 22.59
C ARG A 144 4.56 -2.58 23.90
N THR A 145 5.72 -2.96 24.42
CA THR A 145 6.14 -2.55 25.78
C THR A 145 6.81 -1.17 25.81
N VAL A 146 7.38 -0.69 24.72
CA VAL A 146 8.08 0.59 24.68
C VAL A 146 7.31 1.63 23.85
N PRO A 147 7.33 1.63 22.49
CA PRO A 147 6.68 2.70 21.76
C PRO A 147 5.16 2.72 21.93
N LEU A 148 4.48 1.58 21.88
CA LEU A 148 3.03 1.54 22.03
C LEU A 148 2.60 2.06 23.40
N ARG A 149 3.24 1.59 24.48
CA ARG A 149 2.97 2.04 25.84
C ARG A 149 3.23 3.54 26.01
N ASN A 150 4.36 4.02 25.49
CA ASN A 150 4.78 5.40 25.71
C ASN A 150 3.97 6.41 24.86
N LEU A 151 3.58 6.03 23.64
CA LEU A 151 2.74 6.85 22.77
C LEU A 151 1.25 6.73 23.11
N GLY A 152 0.84 5.64 23.76
CA GLY A 152 -0.53 5.42 24.17
C GLY A 152 -1.52 5.12 23.04
N ALA A 153 -1.04 4.80 21.83
CA ALA A 153 -1.89 4.47 20.70
C ALA A 153 -2.66 3.16 20.98
N CYS A 154 -3.95 3.26 21.22
CA CYS A 154 -4.83 2.13 21.52
C CYS A 154 -6.05 2.18 20.62
N ILE A 155 -6.35 1.06 19.96
CA ILE A 155 -7.56 0.96 19.14
C ILE A 155 -8.79 0.93 20.05
N ALA A 156 -9.85 1.68 19.68
CA ALA A 156 -11.13 1.62 20.36
C ALA A 156 -11.78 0.24 20.15
N PRO A 157 -12.42 -0.34 21.17
CA PRO A 157 -13.11 -1.64 21.05
C PRO A 157 -14.13 -1.66 19.91
N ASP A 158 -14.89 -0.59 19.72
CA ASP A 158 -15.86 -0.47 18.63
C ASP A 158 -15.20 -0.54 17.26
N ASN A 159 -14.04 0.14 17.08
CA ASN A 159 -13.28 0.03 15.83
C ASN A 159 -12.76 -1.39 15.62
N SER A 160 -12.29 -2.07 16.67
CA SER A 160 -11.85 -3.46 16.58
C SER A 160 -12.99 -4.37 16.11
N TRP A 161 -14.19 -4.18 16.66
CA TRP A 161 -15.37 -4.92 16.26
C TRP A 161 -15.75 -4.67 14.81
N LEU A 162 -15.75 -3.40 14.34
CA LEU A 162 -16.00 -3.04 12.94
C LEU A 162 -14.99 -3.70 11.99
N PHE A 163 -13.71 -3.76 12.37
CA PHE A 163 -12.69 -4.43 11.56
C PHE A 163 -12.86 -5.94 11.50
N LEU A 164 -13.25 -6.58 12.61
CA LEU A 164 -13.57 -8.02 12.61
C LEU A 164 -14.72 -8.32 11.64
N GLN A 165 -15.79 -7.50 11.66
CA GLN A 165 -16.90 -7.61 10.69
C GLN A 165 -16.41 -7.46 9.24
N GLY A 166 -15.56 -6.47 8.98
CA GLY A 166 -14.98 -6.25 7.65
C GLY A 166 -14.13 -7.42 7.17
N ILE A 167 -13.33 -8.02 8.07
CA ILE A 167 -12.44 -9.14 7.73
C ILE A 167 -13.25 -10.39 7.34
N GLU A 168 -14.39 -10.65 7.97
CA GLU A 168 -15.23 -11.81 7.64
C GLU A 168 -15.66 -11.86 6.17
N THR A 169 -15.91 -10.70 5.56
CA THR A 169 -16.34 -10.59 4.17
C THR A 169 -15.20 -10.21 3.20
N LEU A 170 -13.97 -10.06 3.70
CA LEU A 170 -12.84 -9.60 2.90
C LEU A 170 -12.63 -10.40 1.61
N PRO A 171 -12.62 -11.74 1.60
CA PRO A 171 -12.42 -12.50 0.37
C PRO A 171 -13.49 -12.20 -0.69
N LEU A 172 -14.76 -12.14 -0.30
CA LEU A 172 -15.88 -11.86 -1.21
C LEU A 172 -15.77 -10.45 -1.80
N ARG A 173 -15.42 -9.46 -0.96
CA ARG A 173 -15.25 -8.08 -1.41
C ARG A 173 -14.05 -7.95 -2.35
N MET A 174 -12.92 -8.56 -2.03
CA MET A 174 -11.73 -8.49 -2.88
C MET A 174 -11.96 -9.13 -4.25
N GLU A 175 -12.69 -10.24 -4.34
CA GLU A 175 -13.09 -10.84 -5.63
C GLU A 175 -13.90 -9.84 -6.47
N LYS A 176 -14.91 -9.23 -5.86
CA LYS A 176 -15.77 -8.26 -6.56
C LYS A 176 -14.99 -6.98 -6.94
N HIS A 177 -14.18 -6.45 -6.03
CA HIS A 177 -13.31 -5.32 -6.30
C HIS A 177 -12.40 -5.55 -7.50
N CYS A 178 -11.70 -6.69 -7.52
CA CYS A 178 -10.77 -7.02 -8.61
C CYS A 178 -11.51 -7.20 -9.95
N ALA A 179 -12.66 -7.88 -9.93
CA ALA A 179 -13.48 -8.07 -11.13
C ALA A 179 -13.99 -6.74 -11.70
N ASN A 180 -14.49 -5.86 -10.84
CA ASN A 180 -14.96 -4.53 -11.23
C ASN A 180 -13.80 -3.67 -11.76
N SER A 181 -12.64 -3.71 -11.09
CA SER A 181 -11.46 -2.95 -11.51
C SER A 181 -10.92 -3.40 -12.86
N LEU A 182 -10.93 -4.70 -13.12
CA LEU A 182 -10.54 -5.22 -14.44
C LEU A 182 -11.51 -4.71 -15.52
N ALA A 183 -12.82 -4.80 -15.29
CA ALA A 183 -13.83 -4.30 -16.24
C ALA A 183 -13.65 -2.81 -16.53
N VAL A 184 -13.44 -1.99 -15.49
CA VAL A 184 -13.16 -0.55 -15.62
C VAL A 184 -11.86 -0.30 -16.39
N ALA A 185 -10.78 -1.02 -16.07
CA ALA A 185 -9.49 -0.83 -16.74
C ALA A 185 -9.54 -1.21 -18.22
N GLU A 186 -10.18 -2.35 -18.57
CA GLU A 186 -10.37 -2.79 -19.96
C GLU A 186 -11.27 -1.84 -20.77
N HIS A 187 -12.24 -1.21 -20.13
CA HIS A 187 -13.09 -0.19 -20.73
C HIS A 187 -12.31 1.09 -21.03
N LEU A 188 -11.60 1.60 -20.01
CA LEU A 188 -10.76 2.80 -20.14
C LEU A 188 -9.64 2.64 -21.17
N GLU A 189 -9.03 1.45 -21.27
CA GLU A 189 -7.97 1.17 -22.26
C GLU A 189 -8.43 1.39 -23.71
N LYS A 190 -9.73 1.20 -23.97
CA LYS A 190 -10.33 1.35 -25.31
C LYS A 190 -10.98 2.72 -25.52
N HIS A 191 -11.08 3.53 -24.47
CA HIS A 191 -11.84 4.77 -24.53
C HIS A 191 -11.08 5.88 -25.28
N PRO A 192 -11.70 6.58 -26.27
CA PRO A 192 -11.01 7.56 -27.11
C PRO A 192 -10.49 8.80 -26.37
N ASP A 193 -11.05 9.15 -25.22
CA ASP A 193 -10.67 10.30 -24.40
C ASP A 193 -9.65 9.95 -23.30
N VAL A 194 -9.14 8.70 -23.28
CA VAL A 194 -8.10 8.21 -22.37
C VAL A 194 -6.76 8.12 -23.13
N GLU A 195 -5.66 8.55 -22.50
CA GLU A 195 -4.32 8.51 -23.08
C GLU A 195 -3.59 7.21 -22.71
N TRP A 196 -3.72 6.80 -21.45
CA TRP A 196 -3.09 5.59 -20.91
C TRP A 196 -3.85 5.08 -19.70
N VAL A 197 -3.71 3.78 -19.42
CA VAL A 197 -4.26 3.13 -18.24
C VAL A 197 -3.14 2.38 -17.52
N ARG A 198 -3.14 2.40 -16.20
CA ARG A 198 -2.28 1.59 -15.35
C ARG A 198 -3.17 0.71 -14.47
N TYR A 199 -3.05 -0.58 -14.64
CA TYR A 199 -3.68 -1.60 -13.82
C TYR A 199 -2.93 -2.91 -13.99
N PRO A 200 -2.32 -3.48 -12.93
CA PRO A 200 -1.47 -4.67 -13.05
C PRO A 200 -2.19 -5.92 -13.59
N GLY A 201 -3.54 -5.94 -13.56
CA GLY A 201 -4.34 -7.00 -14.15
C GLY A 201 -4.43 -6.98 -15.68
N LEU A 202 -4.15 -5.84 -16.35
CA LEU A 202 -4.12 -5.76 -17.81
C LEU A 202 -2.90 -6.52 -18.37
N LYS A 203 -3.11 -7.21 -19.49
CA LYS A 203 -2.04 -8.02 -20.13
C LYS A 203 -0.85 -7.17 -20.60
N ASN A 204 -1.10 -5.92 -20.96
CA ASN A 204 -0.09 -4.98 -21.47
C ASN A 204 0.56 -4.15 -20.36
N ASP A 205 0.12 -4.28 -19.12
CA ASP A 205 0.73 -3.55 -18.00
C ASP A 205 2.13 -4.11 -17.71
N PRO A 206 3.15 -3.26 -17.52
CA PRO A 206 4.52 -3.72 -17.25
C PRO A 206 4.67 -4.59 -16.00
N TYR A 207 3.71 -4.52 -15.07
CA TYR A 207 3.72 -5.32 -13.85
C TYR A 207 2.84 -6.58 -13.92
N HIS A 208 2.32 -6.91 -15.11
CA HIS A 208 1.43 -8.07 -15.29
C HIS A 208 2.05 -9.37 -14.77
N GLU A 209 3.31 -9.64 -15.07
CA GLU A 209 4.00 -10.86 -14.61
C GLU A 209 4.16 -10.90 -13.08
N LEU A 210 4.50 -9.74 -12.46
CA LEU A 210 4.59 -9.65 -11.00
C LEU A 210 3.21 -9.76 -10.35
N ASN A 211 2.15 -9.24 -11.00
CA ASN A 211 0.78 -9.46 -10.60
C ASN A 211 0.40 -10.94 -10.63
N GLN A 212 0.76 -11.68 -11.68
CA GLN A 212 0.54 -13.13 -11.73
C GLN A 212 1.25 -13.84 -10.56
N LYS A 213 2.48 -13.44 -10.28
CA LYS A 213 3.30 -14.05 -9.24
C LYS A 213 2.82 -13.75 -7.82
N TYR A 214 2.53 -12.48 -7.52
CA TYR A 214 2.30 -12.01 -6.14
C TYR A 214 0.82 -11.74 -5.81
N LEU A 215 -0.02 -11.44 -6.80
CA LEU A 215 -1.42 -11.05 -6.61
C LEU A 215 -2.41 -12.06 -7.24
N HIS A 216 -1.94 -13.24 -7.58
CA HIS A 216 -2.75 -14.30 -8.23
C HIS A 216 -3.46 -13.83 -9.52
N GLY A 217 -2.86 -12.88 -10.24
CA GLY A 217 -3.42 -12.33 -11.46
C GLY A 217 -4.58 -11.34 -11.28
N LYS A 218 -4.95 -11.00 -10.03
CA LYS A 218 -6.18 -10.22 -9.75
C LYS A 218 -6.02 -8.71 -9.84
N GLY A 219 -4.80 -8.16 -9.81
CA GLY A 219 -4.52 -6.73 -10.03
C GLY A 219 -4.90 -5.78 -8.89
N GLY A 220 -5.76 -6.19 -7.96
CA GLY A 220 -6.26 -5.32 -6.88
C GLY A 220 -7.48 -4.47 -7.29
N SER A 221 -7.78 -3.42 -6.53
CA SER A 221 -8.99 -2.60 -6.74
C SER A 221 -8.71 -1.13 -7.05
N MET A 222 -7.50 -0.82 -7.45
CA MET A 222 -7.13 0.54 -7.86
C MET A 222 -6.88 0.57 -9.36
N VAL A 223 -7.45 1.57 -10.03
CA VAL A 223 -7.19 1.86 -11.45
C VAL A 223 -6.70 3.30 -11.55
N VAL A 224 -5.66 3.52 -12.33
CA VAL A 224 -5.14 4.85 -12.62
C VAL A 224 -5.09 5.05 -14.11
N PHE A 225 -5.50 6.21 -14.58
CA PHE A 225 -5.48 6.53 -16.01
C PHE A 225 -5.18 8.00 -16.27
N GLY A 226 -4.69 8.30 -17.44
CA GLY A 226 -4.50 9.65 -17.96
C GLY A 226 -5.66 10.07 -18.85
N ILE A 227 -6.33 11.18 -18.48
CA ILE A 227 -7.40 11.77 -19.29
C ILE A 227 -6.81 12.74 -20.33
N LYS A 228 -7.30 12.71 -21.57
CA LYS A 228 -6.95 13.72 -22.58
C LYS A 228 -7.43 15.10 -22.15
N GLY A 229 -6.57 16.12 -22.37
CA GLY A 229 -6.86 17.49 -21.94
C GLY A 229 -6.28 17.89 -20.59
N GLY A 230 -5.51 17.00 -19.97
CA GLY A 230 -4.70 17.29 -18.78
C GLY A 230 -5.50 17.67 -17.54
N ALA A 231 -4.93 18.52 -16.69
CA ALA A 231 -5.53 18.88 -15.40
C ALA A 231 -6.92 19.52 -15.51
N ALA A 232 -7.18 20.30 -16.56
CA ALA A 232 -8.48 20.96 -16.74
C ALA A 232 -9.59 19.93 -17.01
N ALA A 233 -9.32 18.97 -17.88
CA ALA A 233 -10.24 17.86 -18.17
C ALA A 233 -10.38 16.95 -16.93
N GLY A 234 -9.28 16.64 -16.23
CA GLY A 234 -9.32 15.85 -15.00
C GLY A 234 -10.22 16.46 -13.92
N LYS A 235 -10.17 17.79 -13.75
CA LYS A 235 -11.05 18.50 -12.82
C LYS A 235 -12.53 18.38 -13.22
N LYS A 236 -12.86 18.64 -14.50
CA LYS A 236 -14.23 18.51 -15.02
C LYS A 236 -14.74 17.07 -14.86
N PHE A 237 -13.90 16.07 -15.17
CA PHE A 237 -14.22 14.66 -14.98
C PHE A 237 -14.65 14.35 -13.53
N ILE A 238 -13.82 14.75 -12.56
CA ILE A 238 -14.13 14.52 -11.14
C ILE A 238 -15.41 15.23 -10.71
N GLU A 239 -15.66 16.47 -11.18
CA GLU A 239 -16.86 17.25 -10.86
C GLU A 239 -18.14 16.68 -11.50
N ALA A 240 -18.02 15.93 -12.59
CA ALA A 240 -19.13 15.33 -13.32
C ALA A 240 -19.53 13.94 -12.80
N LEU A 241 -18.68 13.25 -12.04
CA LEU A 241 -19.02 11.94 -11.47
C LEU A 241 -20.23 12.01 -10.55
N GLN A 242 -21.12 11.02 -10.67
CA GLN A 242 -22.38 10.93 -9.89
C GLN A 242 -22.38 9.75 -8.93
N LEU A 243 -21.77 8.62 -9.32
CA LEU A 243 -21.68 7.40 -8.51
C LEU A 243 -20.36 7.37 -7.73
N PHE A 244 -19.23 7.65 -8.40
CA PHE A 244 -17.93 7.75 -7.72
C PHE A 244 -17.90 8.96 -6.80
N SER A 245 -17.64 8.75 -5.52
CA SER A 245 -17.47 9.85 -4.57
C SER A 245 -16.10 10.51 -4.69
N HIS A 246 -16.06 11.84 -4.77
CA HIS A 246 -14.83 12.61 -4.72
C HIS A 246 -14.27 12.61 -3.29
N LEU A 247 -13.44 11.63 -2.96
CA LEU A 247 -12.87 11.45 -1.62
C LEU A 247 -11.47 10.86 -1.69
N ALA A 248 -10.54 11.49 -0.97
CA ALA A 248 -9.15 11.06 -0.86
C ALA A 248 -8.97 9.87 0.09
N ASN A 249 -9.71 8.79 -0.15
CA ASN A 249 -9.55 7.51 0.54
C ASN A 249 -9.40 6.38 -0.49
N VAL A 250 -9.25 5.15 -0.03
CA VAL A 250 -9.17 3.94 -0.86
C VAL A 250 -9.70 2.73 -0.06
N GLY A 251 -10.18 1.72 -0.76
CA GLY A 251 -10.56 0.44 -0.14
C GLY A 251 -11.90 0.45 0.55
N ASP A 252 -12.77 1.40 0.21
CA ASP A 252 -14.18 1.43 0.61
C ASP A 252 -15.00 0.51 -0.31
N ALA A 253 -16.10 -0.02 0.19
CA ALA A 253 -17.10 -0.72 -0.60
C ALA A 253 -17.72 0.18 -1.69
N LYS A 254 -17.68 1.49 -1.49
CA LYS A 254 -18.09 2.51 -2.47
C LYS A 254 -16.92 2.91 -3.35
N SER A 255 -17.21 3.20 -4.61
CA SER A 255 -16.24 3.72 -5.55
C SER A 255 -15.84 5.16 -5.23
N LEU A 256 -14.54 5.43 -5.26
CA LEU A 256 -13.96 6.74 -4.95
C LEU A 256 -13.07 7.19 -6.09
N ALA A 257 -13.04 8.49 -6.33
CA ALA A 257 -12.18 9.10 -7.35
C ALA A 257 -11.47 10.34 -6.82
N ILE A 258 -10.23 10.54 -7.25
CA ILE A 258 -9.50 11.79 -7.03
C ILE A 258 -8.67 12.16 -8.25
N HIS A 259 -8.37 13.46 -8.35
CA HIS A 259 -7.32 14.00 -9.20
C HIS A 259 -6.11 14.34 -8.30
N PRO A 260 -5.09 13.48 -8.19
CA PRO A 260 -4.03 13.62 -7.18
C PRO A 260 -3.27 14.94 -7.26
N ALA A 261 -3.01 15.46 -8.46
CA ALA A 261 -2.26 16.69 -8.64
C ALA A 261 -2.91 17.92 -7.99
N THR A 262 -4.25 17.97 -7.94
CA THR A 262 -4.99 19.10 -7.35
C THR A 262 -5.52 18.82 -5.95
N THR A 263 -5.36 17.61 -5.41
CA THR A 263 -5.88 17.20 -4.11
C THR A 263 -4.78 16.73 -3.16
N THR A 264 -4.50 15.45 -3.13
CA THR A 264 -3.57 14.83 -2.17
C THR A 264 -2.12 15.28 -2.31
N HIS A 265 -1.73 15.77 -3.47
CA HIS A 265 -0.35 16.20 -3.76
C HIS A 265 -0.26 17.67 -4.22
N SER A 266 -1.30 18.44 -3.97
CA SER A 266 -1.34 19.89 -4.31
C SER A 266 -0.28 20.72 -3.59
N GLN A 267 0.33 20.19 -2.53
CA GLN A 267 1.44 20.82 -1.80
C GLN A 267 2.80 20.67 -2.49
N LEU A 268 2.92 19.74 -3.44
CA LEU A 268 4.13 19.47 -4.20
C LEU A 268 4.20 20.38 -5.42
N ASN A 269 5.40 20.83 -5.77
CA ASN A 269 5.61 21.48 -7.07
C ASN A 269 5.60 20.42 -8.20
N GLU A 270 5.56 20.89 -9.48
CA GLU A 270 5.46 19.98 -10.63
C GLU A 270 6.59 18.96 -10.72
N GLU A 271 7.82 19.33 -10.38
CA GLU A 271 8.98 18.44 -10.39
C GLU A 271 8.82 17.34 -9.31
N GLN A 272 8.38 17.71 -8.12
CA GLN A 272 8.12 16.79 -7.03
C GLN A 272 6.93 15.87 -7.35
N GLN A 273 5.87 16.40 -7.98
CA GLN A 273 4.73 15.59 -8.44
C GLN A 273 5.18 14.55 -9.46
N ARG A 274 5.96 14.96 -10.49
CA ARG A 274 6.51 14.04 -11.49
C ARG A 274 7.43 12.98 -10.86
N GLY A 275 8.25 13.38 -9.89
CA GLY A 275 9.11 12.47 -9.13
C GLY A 275 8.33 11.45 -8.29
N ALA A 276 7.09 11.76 -7.94
CA ALA A 276 6.14 10.87 -7.26
C ALA A 276 5.23 10.09 -8.24
N GLY A 277 5.48 10.15 -9.55
CA GLY A 277 4.68 9.49 -10.58
C GLY A 277 3.32 10.15 -10.84
N ILE A 278 3.16 11.44 -10.46
CA ILE A 278 1.90 12.16 -10.60
C ILE A 278 2.03 13.14 -11.76
N THR A 279 1.18 12.93 -12.77
CA THR A 279 1.09 13.80 -13.94
C THR A 279 -0.20 14.61 -13.92
N PRO A 280 -0.27 15.73 -14.66
CA PRO A 280 -1.45 16.60 -14.64
C PRO A 280 -2.75 15.94 -15.10
N GLU A 281 -2.65 14.93 -15.97
CA GLU A 281 -3.80 14.19 -16.52
C GLU A 281 -4.22 12.99 -15.67
N LEU A 282 -3.48 12.68 -14.59
CA LEU A 282 -3.68 11.46 -13.82
C LEU A 282 -4.95 11.50 -12.97
N ILE A 283 -5.83 10.53 -13.20
CA ILE A 283 -7.00 10.21 -12.38
C ILE A 283 -6.76 8.90 -11.64
N ARG A 284 -7.09 8.85 -10.35
CA ARG A 284 -7.03 7.64 -9.54
C ARG A 284 -8.43 7.23 -9.10
N LEU A 285 -8.81 6.01 -9.43
CA LEU A 285 -10.05 5.37 -9.02
C LEU A 285 -9.76 4.29 -7.98
N SER A 286 -10.51 4.28 -6.88
CA SER A 286 -10.65 3.15 -5.96
C SER A 286 -12.01 2.51 -6.27
N VAL A 287 -11.99 1.41 -7.01
CA VAL A 287 -13.20 0.81 -7.56
C VAL A 287 -13.90 -0.01 -6.47
N GLY A 288 -15.18 0.25 -6.26
CA GLY A 288 -16.02 -0.37 -5.24
C GLY A 288 -16.73 -1.65 -5.70
N LEU A 289 -17.84 -1.93 -5.03
CA LEU A 289 -18.61 -3.18 -5.19
C LEU A 289 -19.88 -3.01 -6.03
N GLU A 290 -20.12 -1.83 -6.55
CA GLU A 290 -21.31 -1.47 -7.35
C GLU A 290 -21.44 -2.36 -8.59
N ASP A 291 -22.56 -2.29 -9.27
CA ASP A 291 -22.74 -2.99 -10.55
C ASP A 291 -21.72 -2.44 -11.57
N PRO A 292 -21.01 -3.31 -12.30
CA PRO A 292 -20.04 -2.85 -13.28
C PRO A 292 -20.66 -1.97 -14.39
N ALA A 293 -21.91 -2.21 -14.79
CA ALA A 293 -22.57 -1.38 -15.80
C ALA A 293 -22.77 0.07 -15.31
N ASP A 294 -23.18 0.23 -14.06
CA ASP A 294 -23.35 1.56 -13.45
C ASP A 294 -22.01 2.28 -13.31
N LEU A 295 -20.93 1.56 -12.97
CA LEU A 295 -19.59 2.14 -12.91
C LEU A 295 -19.12 2.64 -14.27
N LEU A 296 -19.33 1.87 -15.33
CA LEU A 296 -18.93 2.25 -16.70
C LEU A 296 -19.77 3.42 -17.22
N GLU A 297 -21.08 3.43 -16.95
CA GLU A 297 -21.99 4.53 -17.32
C GLU A 297 -21.56 5.85 -16.66
N ASP A 298 -21.23 5.82 -15.36
CA ASP A 298 -20.79 7.02 -14.64
C ASP A 298 -19.44 7.55 -15.18
N ILE A 299 -18.52 6.65 -15.52
CA ILE A 299 -17.24 7.01 -16.15
C ILE A 299 -17.47 7.65 -17.52
N ASP A 300 -18.30 7.04 -18.37
CA ASP A 300 -18.53 7.52 -19.75
C ASP A 300 -19.20 8.89 -19.77
N GLN A 301 -20.22 9.12 -18.92
CA GLN A 301 -20.88 10.43 -18.84
C GLN A 301 -19.91 11.50 -18.31
N ALA A 302 -19.03 11.15 -17.35
CA ALA A 302 -18.07 12.08 -16.81
C ALA A 302 -16.93 12.40 -17.82
N LEU A 303 -16.46 11.42 -18.60
CA LEU A 303 -15.53 11.64 -19.71
C LEU A 303 -16.14 12.52 -20.80
N ALA A 304 -17.42 12.34 -21.14
CA ALA A 304 -18.12 13.18 -22.10
C ALA A 304 -18.24 14.63 -21.61
N ALA A 305 -18.46 14.86 -20.34
CA ALA A 305 -18.55 16.20 -19.73
C ALA A 305 -17.18 16.89 -19.60
N ALA A 306 -16.09 16.14 -19.65
CA ALA A 306 -14.74 16.67 -19.49
C ALA A 306 -14.13 17.32 -20.76
N LYS A 307 -14.79 17.16 -21.90
CA LYS A 307 -14.36 17.74 -23.21
C LYS A 307 -14.33 19.24 -23.24
#